data_2d1ffc0ff20573e28fe689224d59d2d4
#
_entry.id   2d1ffc0ff20573e28fe689224d59d2d4
#
_cell.length_a   1.000
_cell.length_b   1.000
_cell.length_c   1.000
_cell.angle_alpha   90.00
_cell.angle_beta   90.00
_cell.angle_gamma   90.00
#
_symmetry.space_group_name_H-M   'P 1'
#
loop_
_entity.id
_entity.type
_entity.pdbx_description
1 polymer ?
#
loop_
_entity_poly.entity_id
_entity_poly.type
_entity_poly.pdbx_seq_one_letter_code
_entity_poly.pdbx_strand_id
1 'polypeptide(L)'
;MKKILILSMFLGSLSSFALGYDLPFTNDGKFYEEKLLNREISTEDTTLKIEKMSDQKYKVVYYNDFETGEKTDKPTFSVDAVKNKNMICDDTDVCIAYDTKLNRAVFVDKDTNKIIFPEVLDSDNGKTEEILEKFYPNDFGKAKDNDIESGVER
;
A
#
# COMPACT_ATOMS: atom_id res chain seq x y z
N MET A 1 -15.84 10.88 -7.87
CA MET A 1 -16.57 10.33 -6.71
C MET A 1 -16.48 8.83 -6.57
N LYS A 2 -16.67 8.06 -7.64
CA LYS A 2 -16.56 6.60 -7.58
C LYS A 2 -15.20 6.10 -7.12
N LYS A 3 -14.11 6.68 -7.62
CA LYS A 3 -12.74 6.28 -7.20
C LYS A 3 -12.48 6.56 -5.72
N ILE A 4 -12.91 7.71 -5.23
CA ILE A 4 -12.74 8.07 -3.83
C ILE A 4 -13.52 7.09 -2.94
N LEU A 5 -14.75 6.76 -3.32
CA LEU A 5 -15.59 5.85 -2.58
C LEU A 5 -14.97 4.46 -2.49
N ILE A 6 -14.44 3.95 -3.61
CA ILE A 6 -13.83 2.62 -3.68
C ILE A 6 -12.58 2.56 -2.81
N LEU A 7 -11.71 3.56 -2.90
CA LEU A 7 -10.50 3.60 -2.09
C LEU A 7 -10.86 3.76 -0.60
N SER A 8 -11.89 4.54 -0.29
CA SER A 8 -12.39 4.66 1.08
C SER A 8 -12.88 3.32 1.61
N MET A 9 -13.48 2.50 0.80
CA MET A 9 -13.90 1.15 1.20
C MET A 9 -12.70 0.27 1.53
N PHE A 10 -11.63 0.33 0.73
CA PHE A 10 -10.39 -0.36 1.06
C PHE A 10 -9.82 0.11 2.39
N LEU A 11 -9.69 1.42 2.56
CA LEU A 11 -9.20 1.98 3.81
C LEU A 11 -10.10 1.60 4.98
N GLY A 12 -11.41 1.62 4.79
CA GLY A 12 -12.36 1.21 5.82
C GLY A 12 -12.23 -0.25 6.21
N SER A 13 -12.12 -1.15 5.23
CA SER A 13 -11.98 -2.58 5.49
C SER A 13 -10.60 -2.93 6.08
N LEU A 14 -9.58 -2.15 5.74
CA LEU A 14 -8.21 -2.39 6.16
C LEU A 14 -7.79 -1.56 7.36
N SER A 15 -8.62 -0.62 7.81
CA SER A 15 -8.29 0.23 8.96
C SER A 15 -8.05 -0.58 10.24
N SER A 16 -8.70 -1.73 10.38
CA SER A 16 -8.46 -2.64 11.50
C SER A 16 -7.06 -3.28 11.44
N PHE A 17 -6.50 -3.42 10.24
CA PHE A 17 -5.15 -3.95 10.03
C PHE A 17 -4.10 -2.84 10.02
N ALA A 18 -4.49 -1.61 9.67
CA ALA A 18 -3.60 -0.46 9.59
C ALA A 18 -2.89 -0.18 10.92
N LEU A 19 -3.49 -0.59 12.04
CA LEU A 19 -2.86 -0.46 13.36
C LEU A 19 -1.53 -1.20 13.46
N GLY A 20 -1.33 -2.27 12.66
CA GLY A 20 -0.08 -3.02 12.61
C GLY A 20 0.96 -2.42 11.68
N TYR A 21 0.57 -1.53 10.79
CA TYR A 21 1.44 -1.05 9.72
C TYR A 21 1.62 0.47 9.70
N ASP A 22 1.36 1.16 10.79
CA ASP A 22 1.55 2.61 10.87
C ASP A 22 3.04 2.94 11.02
N LEU A 23 3.82 2.63 9.97
CA LEU A 23 5.28 2.69 9.96
C LEU A 23 5.76 3.87 9.14
N PRO A 24 6.91 4.48 9.51
CA PRO A 24 7.44 5.58 8.70
C PRO A 24 7.85 5.13 7.31
N PHE A 25 7.45 5.90 6.30
CA PHE A 25 7.88 5.69 4.92
C PHE A 25 9.34 6.14 4.77
N THR A 26 10.18 5.27 4.23
CA THR A 26 11.60 5.55 4.02
C THR A 26 11.91 5.62 2.54
N ASN A 27 12.47 6.74 2.09
CA ASN A 27 12.86 6.93 0.70
C ASN A 27 14.02 7.94 0.67
N ASP A 28 14.92 7.78 -0.29
CA ASP A 28 16.09 8.64 -0.47
C ASP A 28 15.79 9.93 -1.25
N GLY A 29 14.52 10.23 -1.49
CA GLY A 29 14.08 11.40 -2.24
C GLY A 29 13.98 11.18 -3.74
N LYS A 30 14.38 10.02 -4.24
CA LYS A 30 14.30 9.70 -5.67
C LYS A 30 12.94 9.10 -6.02
N PHE A 31 12.54 9.33 -7.26
CA PHE A 31 11.34 8.71 -7.80
C PHE A 31 11.73 7.42 -8.53
N TYR A 32 11.31 6.28 -8.01
CA TYR A 32 11.63 4.96 -8.54
C TYR A 32 10.55 4.48 -9.51
N GLU A 33 10.37 5.23 -10.61
CA GLU A 33 9.32 4.94 -11.60
C GLU A 33 9.42 3.50 -12.12
N GLU A 34 10.63 3.05 -12.45
CA GLU A 34 10.88 1.72 -13.00
C GLU A 34 10.56 0.57 -12.03
N LYS A 35 10.49 0.88 -10.74
CA LYS A 35 10.10 -0.11 -9.72
C LYS A 35 8.59 -0.20 -9.53
N LEU A 36 7.86 0.76 -10.06
CA LEU A 36 6.42 0.86 -9.86
C LEU A 36 5.60 0.54 -11.12
N LEU A 37 6.16 0.77 -12.31
CA LEU A 37 5.40 0.67 -13.56
C LEU A 37 5.41 -0.73 -14.17
N ASN A 38 4.33 -1.03 -14.88
CA ASN A 38 4.21 -2.17 -15.79
C ASN A 38 4.47 -3.52 -15.11
N ARG A 39 4.14 -3.61 -13.84
CA ARG A 39 4.20 -4.85 -13.10
C ARG A 39 3.04 -4.94 -12.11
N GLU A 40 2.77 -6.13 -11.66
CA GLU A 40 1.74 -6.37 -10.68
C GLU A 40 2.26 -6.00 -9.29
N ILE A 41 1.51 -5.17 -8.60
CA ILE A 41 1.76 -4.80 -7.20
C ILE A 41 0.60 -5.36 -6.39
N SER A 42 0.89 -6.22 -5.43
CA SER A 42 -0.14 -6.83 -4.59
C SER A 42 0.10 -6.51 -3.13
N THR A 43 -0.94 -6.07 -2.45
CA THR A 43 -1.01 -6.06 -0.98
C THR A 43 -1.86 -7.27 -0.57
N GLU A 44 -2.20 -7.38 0.70
CA GLU A 44 -3.04 -8.50 1.16
C GLU A 44 -4.40 -8.55 0.47
N ASP A 45 -4.97 -7.39 0.16
CA ASP A 45 -6.34 -7.30 -0.35
C ASP A 45 -6.46 -6.64 -1.73
N THR A 46 -5.36 -6.16 -2.29
CA THR A 46 -5.41 -5.36 -3.51
C THR A 46 -4.34 -5.81 -4.49
N THR A 47 -4.71 -5.90 -5.76
CA THR A 47 -3.78 -6.12 -6.86
C THR A 47 -3.96 -5.02 -7.88
N LEU A 48 -2.86 -4.40 -8.30
CA LEU A 48 -2.90 -3.31 -9.26
C LEU A 48 -1.69 -3.31 -10.17
N LYS A 49 -1.81 -2.56 -11.26
CA LYS A 49 -0.70 -2.19 -12.14
C LYS A 49 -0.77 -0.69 -12.40
N ILE A 50 0.39 -0.07 -12.53
CA ILE A 50 0.47 1.37 -12.85
C ILE A 50 0.95 1.52 -14.28
N GLU A 51 0.19 2.26 -15.08
CA GLU A 51 0.53 2.56 -16.46
C GLU A 51 0.85 4.05 -16.60
N LYS A 52 1.89 4.36 -17.34
CA LYS A 52 2.25 5.75 -17.61
C LYS A 52 1.46 6.24 -18.82
N MET A 53 0.68 7.30 -18.65
CA MET A 53 -0.15 7.88 -19.70
C MET A 53 0.56 9.01 -20.42
N SER A 54 1.29 9.83 -19.68
CA SER A 54 2.10 10.93 -20.23
C SER A 54 3.08 11.36 -19.13
N ASP A 55 3.84 12.41 -19.37
CA ASP A 55 4.75 12.93 -18.36
C ASP A 55 3.95 13.32 -17.11
N GLN A 56 4.33 12.78 -15.97
CA GLN A 56 3.70 13.00 -14.66
C GLN A 56 2.25 12.53 -14.52
N LYS A 57 1.70 11.83 -15.54
CA LYS A 57 0.34 11.30 -15.49
C LYS A 57 0.33 9.80 -15.63
N TYR A 58 -0.43 9.15 -14.76
CA TYR A 58 -0.50 7.69 -14.65
C TYR A 58 -1.94 7.23 -14.55
N LYS A 59 -2.12 5.95 -14.78
CA LYS A 59 -3.39 5.27 -14.52
C LYS A 59 -3.09 4.08 -13.63
N VAL A 60 -3.81 3.99 -12.51
CA VAL A 60 -3.73 2.85 -11.61
C VAL A 60 -4.88 1.92 -11.95
N VAL A 61 -4.54 0.72 -12.38
CA VAL A 61 -5.51 -0.27 -12.87
C VAL A 61 -5.62 -1.39 -11.83
N TYR A 62 -6.83 -1.63 -11.36
CA TYR A 62 -7.09 -2.59 -10.29
C TYR A 62 -7.63 -3.90 -10.85
N TYR A 63 -7.22 -5.00 -10.22
CA TYR A 63 -7.54 -6.37 -10.61
C TYR A 63 -8.15 -7.12 -9.42
N ASN A 64 -9.16 -6.54 -8.80
CA ASN A 64 -9.86 -7.17 -7.70
C ASN A 64 -11.37 -7.05 -7.89
N ASP A 65 -12.06 -8.11 -7.50
CA ASP A 65 -13.51 -8.07 -7.33
C ASP A 65 -13.79 -7.42 -5.97
N PHE A 66 -14.51 -6.31 -5.95
CA PHE A 66 -14.75 -5.57 -4.72
C PHE A 66 -15.78 -6.22 -3.80
N GLU A 67 -16.56 -7.14 -4.31
CA GLU A 67 -17.52 -7.89 -3.48
C GLU A 67 -16.84 -9.03 -2.76
N THR A 68 -15.95 -9.74 -3.45
CA THR A 68 -15.29 -10.93 -2.89
C THR A 68 -13.88 -10.66 -2.39
N GLY A 69 -13.23 -9.58 -2.86
CA GLY A 69 -11.84 -9.28 -2.58
C GLY A 69 -10.84 -10.10 -3.37
N GLU A 70 -11.33 -11.00 -4.22
CA GLU A 70 -10.47 -11.90 -4.98
C GLU A 70 -9.83 -11.22 -6.17
N LYS A 71 -8.63 -11.67 -6.52
CA LYS A 71 -7.92 -11.23 -7.72
C LYS A 71 -8.68 -11.68 -8.97
N THR A 72 -8.74 -10.81 -9.97
CA THR A 72 -9.37 -11.08 -11.25
C THR A 72 -8.34 -11.10 -12.38
N ASP A 73 -8.66 -11.80 -13.47
CA ASP A 73 -7.79 -11.83 -14.66
C ASP A 73 -7.86 -10.54 -15.47
N LYS A 74 -9.00 -9.89 -15.41
CA LYS A 74 -9.26 -8.65 -16.17
C LYS A 74 -9.39 -7.45 -15.22
N PRO A 75 -9.04 -6.24 -15.68
CA PRO A 75 -9.21 -5.04 -14.86
C PRO A 75 -10.67 -4.87 -14.44
N THR A 76 -10.85 -4.51 -13.17
CA THR A 76 -12.18 -4.22 -12.64
C THR A 76 -12.50 -2.73 -12.68
N PHE A 77 -11.48 -1.88 -12.45
CA PHE A 77 -11.61 -0.44 -12.61
C PHE A 77 -10.23 0.19 -12.66
N SER A 78 -10.19 1.48 -12.99
CA SER A 78 -8.95 2.25 -12.97
C SER A 78 -9.22 3.66 -12.47
N VAL A 79 -8.17 4.29 -11.94
CA VAL A 79 -8.20 5.69 -11.50
C VAL A 79 -7.03 6.43 -12.09
N ASP A 80 -7.24 7.73 -12.37
CA ASP A 80 -6.18 8.60 -12.82
C ASP A 80 -5.33 9.03 -11.63
N ALA A 81 -4.04 9.14 -11.85
CA ALA A 81 -3.09 9.52 -10.81
C ALA A 81 -2.01 10.42 -11.40
N VAL A 82 -1.35 11.17 -10.55
CA VAL A 82 -0.28 12.09 -10.95
C VAL A 82 0.94 11.88 -10.07
N LYS A 83 2.10 12.22 -10.62
CA LYS A 83 3.32 12.24 -9.85
C LYS A 83 3.27 13.40 -8.84
N ASN A 84 3.59 13.10 -7.60
CA ASN A 84 3.77 14.09 -6.54
C ASN A 84 5.08 13.78 -5.83
N LYS A 85 6.14 14.52 -6.17
CA LYS A 85 7.50 14.27 -5.68
C LYS A 85 7.95 12.85 -6.04
N ASN A 86 8.10 11.96 -5.08
CA ASN A 86 8.53 10.58 -5.26
C ASN A 86 7.39 9.56 -5.17
N MET A 87 6.16 10.02 -5.29
CA MET A 87 4.95 9.19 -5.18
C MET A 87 4.03 9.37 -6.37
N ILE A 88 3.17 8.39 -6.57
CA ILE A 88 2.07 8.45 -7.55
C ILE A 88 0.78 8.50 -6.76
N CYS A 89 0.05 9.60 -6.89
CA CYS A 89 -1.11 9.89 -6.05
C CYS A 89 -2.36 10.11 -6.90
N ASP A 90 -3.48 9.55 -6.46
CA ASP A 90 -4.77 9.90 -7.02
C ASP A 90 -5.34 11.13 -6.28
N ASP A 91 -6.64 11.35 -6.31
CA ASP A 91 -7.27 12.47 -5.64
C ASP A 91 -7.65 12.19 -4.17
N THR A 92 -7.14 11.10 -3.62
CA THR A 92 -7.27 10.80 -2.19
C THR A 92 -5.97 11.15 -1.45
N ASP A 93 -5.91 10.86 -0.17
CA ASP A 93 -4.71 11.08 0.64
C ASP A 93 -3.72 9.91 0.57
N VAL A 94 -4.04 8.88 -0.22
CA VAL A 94 -3.22 7.68 -0.34
C VAL A 94 -2.45 7.69 -1.64
N CYS A 95 -1.14 7.46 -1.55
CA CYS A 95 -0.24 7.42 -2.70
C CYS A 95 0.48 6.08 -2.76
N ILE A 96 1.07 5.80 -3.92
CA ILE A 96 1.90 4.61 -4.11
C ILE A 96 3.33 5.08 -4.31
N ALA A 97 4.26 4.48 -3.59
CA ALA A 97 5.66 4.85 -3.64
C ALA A 97 6.54 3.62 -3.46
N TYR A 98 7.83 3.78 -3.69
CA TYR A 98 8.82 2.73 -3.45
C TYR A 98 9.54 3.03 -2.13
N ASP A 99 9.47 2.10 -1.18
CA ASP A 99 10.17 2.23 0.10
C ASP A 99 11.56 1.62 -0.04
N THR A 100 12.60 2.44 0.20
CA THR A 100 13.99 2.00 0.00
C THR A 100 14.52 1.13 1.14
N LYS A 101 13.91 1.19 2.31
CA LYS A 101 14.27 0.33 3.43
C LYS A 101 13.72 -1.09 3.25
N LEU A 102 12.47 -1.19 2.82
CA LEU A 102 11.81 -2.47 2.60
C LEU A 102 12.08 -3.04 1.21
N ASN A 103 12.56 -2.22 0.27
CA ASN A 103 12.79 -2.59 -1.13
C ASN A 103 11.53 -3.14 -1.80
N ARG A 104 10.42 -2.44 -1.63
CA ARG A 104 9.14 -2.81 -2.23
C ARG A 104 8.23 -1.60 -2.37
N ALA A 105 7.19 -1.73 -3.18
CA ALA A 105 6.16 -0.72 -3.27
C ALA A 105 5.35 -0.68 -1.97
N VAL A 106 4.85 0.50 -1.63
CA VAL A 106 4.02 0.69 -0.43
C VAL A 106 2.90 1.67 -0.75
N PHE A 107 1.79 1.53 -0.04
CA PHE A 107 0.77 2.57 0.02
C PHE A 107 1.11 3.49 1.19
N VAL A 108 1.12 4.79 0.93
CA VAL A 108 1.56 5.80 1.90
C VAL A 108 0.44 6.82 2.08
N ASP A 109 0.16 7.17 3.32
CA ASP A 109 -0.66 8.33 3.63
C ASP A 109 0.21 9.57 3.41
N LYS A 110 -0.14 10.41 2.43
CA LYS A 110 0.69 11.55 2.07
C LYS A 110 0.75 12.63 3.15
N ASP A 111 -0.27 12.71 4.01
CA ASP A 111 -0.33 13.70 5.07
C ASP A 111 0.56 13.35 6.25
N THR A 112 0.62 12.08 6.62
CA THR A 112 1.43 11.59 7.74
C THR A 112 2.77 11.03 7.31
N ASN A 113 2.95 10.73 6.02
CA ASN A 113 4.14 10.08 5.47
C ASN A 113 4.38 8.70 6.10
N LYS A 114 3.29 7.99 6.37
CA LYS A 114 3.31 6.66 6.99
C LYS A 114 2.86 5.60 6.02
N ILE A 115 3.45 4.42 6.12
CA ILE A 115 3.06 3.25 5.32
C ILE A 115 1.73 2.74 5.83
N ILE A 116 0.75 2.64 4.94
CA ILE A 116 -0.55 2.03 5.25
C ILE A 116 -0.48 0.54 4.94
N PHE A 117 -0.03 0.18 3.73
CA PHE A 117 0.14 -1.20 3.31
C PHE A 117 1.44 -1.37 2.55
N PRO A 118 2.25 -2.36 2.90
CA PRO A 118 3.38 -2.77 2.07
C PRO A 118 2.93 -3.75 0.99
N GLU A 119 3.69 -3.78 -0.09
CA GLU A 119 3.55 -4.82 -1.11
C GLU A 119 3.91 -6.18 -0.52
N VAL A 120 3.11 -7.19 -0.83
CA VAL A 120 3.39 -8.58 -0.46
C VAL A 120 4.11 -9.23 -1.64
N LEU A 121 5.32 -9.71 -1.40
CA LEU A 121 6.14 -10.35 -2.42
C LEU A 121 6.04 -11.87 -2.30
N ASP A 122 5.99 -12.54 -3.45
CA ASP A 122 6.00 -14.01 -3.49
C ASP A 122 7.25 -14.57 -2.81
N SER A 123 8.37 -13.84 -2.92
CA SER A 123 9.62 -14.24 -2.26
C SER A 123 9.54 -14.26 -0.73
N ASP A 124 8.54 -13.60 -0.17
CA ASP A 124 8.35 -13.55 1.28
C ASP A 124 7.68 -14.82 1.82
N ASN A 125 7.02 -15.60 0.97
CA ASN A 125 6.25 -16.79 1.37
C ASN A 125 5.27 -16.50 2.52
N GLY A 126 4.60 -15.36 2.46
CA GLY A 126 3.65 -14.94 3.48
C GLY A 126 4.27 -14.42 4.78
N LYS A 127 5.56 -14.13 4.78
CA LYS A 127 6.29 -13.68 5.98
C LYS A 127 6.46 -12.16 6.05
N THR A 128 5.53 -11.42 5.45
CA THR A 128 5.60 -9.96 5.45
C THR A 128 5.71 -9.37 6.86
N GLU A 129 4.95 -9.90 7.82
CA GLU A 129 5.01 -9.45 9.20
C GLU A 129 6.39 -9.63 9.83
N GLU A 130 7.02 -10.78 9.59
CA GLU A 130 8.36 -11.04 10.11
C GLU A 130 9.39 -10.06 9.53
N ILE A 131 9.23 -9.72 8.25
CA ILE A 131 10.10 -8.77 7.58
C ILE A 131 9.90 -7.36 8.16
N LEU A 132 8.65 -6.96 8.37
CA LEU A 132 8.35 -5.66 8.98
C LEU A 132 8.90 -5.58 10.40
N GLU A 133 8.76 -6.62 11.19
CA GLU A 133 9.30 -6.68 12.54
C GLU A 133 10.84 -6.57 12.54
N LYS A 134 11.48 -7.19 11.56
CA LYS A 134 12.93 -7.12 11.40
C LYS A 134 13.42 -5.70 11.11
N PHE A 135 12.71 -4.97 10.24
CA PHE A 135 13.13 -3.61 9.85
C PHE A 135 12.61 -2.52 10.79
N TYR A 136 11.53 -2.78 11.51
CA TYR A 136 10.90 -1.81 12.42
C TYR A 136 10.59 -2.48 13.77
N PRO A 137 11.60 -3.00 14.46
CA PRO A 137 11.35 -3.79 15.68
C PRO A 137 10.66 -2.99 16.79
N ASN A 138 10.97 -1.70 16.90
CA ASN A 138 10.39 -0.86 17.96
C ASN A 138 8.92 -0.48 17.67
N ASP A 139 8.63 -0.14 16.43
CA ASP A 139 7.30 0.32 16.05
C ASP A 139 6.32 -0.85 15.91
N PHE A 140 6.72 -1.87 15.20
CA PHE A 140 5.88 -3.06 14.96
C PHE A 140 5.66 -3.87 16.23
N GLY A 141 6.73 -4.05 17.02
CA GLY A 141 6.64 -4.74 18.29
C GLY A 141 5.71 -4.06 19.29
N LYS A 142 5.72 -2.73 19.35
CA LYS A 142 4.82 -1.97 20.23
C LYS A 142 3.36 -2.15 19.84
N ALA A 143 3.06 -2.12 18.57
CA ALA A 143 1.69 -2.33 18.09
C ALA A 143 1.21 -3.73 18.47
N LYS A 144 2.07 -4.72 18.30
CA LYS A 144 1.76 -6.11 18.64
C LYS A 144 1.54 -6.29 20.14
N ASP A 145 2.36 -5.66 20.95
CA ASP A 145 2.22 -5.71 22.41
C ASP A 145 0.92 -5.06 22.88
N ASN A 146 0.56 -3.95 22.27
CA ASN A 146 -0.71 -3.28 22.58
C ASN A 146 -1.91 -4.15 22.23
N ASP A 147 -1.86 -4.85 21.11
CA ASP A 147 -2.90 -5.79 20.71
C ASP A 147 -3.04 -6.94 21.71
N ILE A 148 -1.92 -7.46 22.19
CA ILE A 148 -1.89 -8.54 23.18
C ILE A 148 -2.49 -8.03 24.51
N GLU A 149 -2.11 -6.86 24.97
CA GLU A 149 -2.66 -6.27 26.19
C GLU A 149 -4.17 -6.07 26.08
N SER A 150 -4.63 -5.55 24.94
CA SER A 150 -6.06 -5.40 24.70
C SER A 150 -6.80 -6.73 24.75
N GLY A 151 -6.17 -7.79 24.26
CA GLY A 151 -6.71 -9.15 24.30
C GLY A 151 -6.80 -9.71 25.72
N VAL A 152 -5.83 -9.40 26.55
CA VAL A 152 -5.77 -9.91 27.94
C VAL A 152 -6.82 -9.26 28.84
N GLU A 153 -7.13 -8.00 28.61
CA GLU A 153 -8.11 -7.27 29.41
C GLU A 153 -9.56 -7.72 29.17
N ARG A 154 -9.79 -8.51 28.17
CA ARG A 154 -11.10 -9.03 27.82
C ARG A 154 -11.38 -10.34 28.51
#